data_1da5ea1e86f9d3771381a7cb6ab084d1
#
_entry.id   1da5ea1e86f9d3771381a7cb6ab084d1
#
_cell.length_a   1.000
_cell.length_b   1.000
_cell.length_c   1.000
_cell.angle_alpha   90.00
_cell.angle_beta   90.00
_cell.angle_gamma   90.00
#
_symmetry.space_group_name_H-M   'P 1'
#
loop_
_entity.id
_entity.type
_entity.pdbx_description
1 polymer ?
#
loop_
_entity_poly.entity_id
_entity_poly.type
_entity_poly.pdbx_seq_one_letter_code
_entity_poly.pdbx_strand_id
1 'polypeptide(L)'
;MRVVAYIYSDPLLESVPDPTTWGWEIAQVYQDLAVGASGTSGKKSAKQPLEQPRSQWQQLVIDCATIPTEWVLVRQLEELGESMQAVGDRLAQLESLKVGLICLDQLPDDDDRLLETLPQSENVQADTLQRLQDMQTAQRSRRIRQGHARNRVKALPPPGKAPYGYRRGKSGYVIDRSTAPVVKDFFEQFLLYGTVRGAVRYLAKRYSKRISVSTGQRWLANPVYRGDLEYQDGNQIRNTHDAILSRDEAAQIDRLLRRNRRLPRRSASAPRSLAGLVFCSECQSSMTIARVTTHRKDREYLYLRPTQCAQKPKCKAIDYDAVLQATITRICEDLPNAIAGVELPDMTRIKQGINGAIAAKQALLDQLAPLVETGVLDQETADLRAYKVRSEMAELENQLAQLPPVDLKATAQTVSLPQFWLDLSETERRFYFREFLRQIDLIRQDTGWDLKLIFFFSPP
;
A
#
# COMPACT_ATOMS: atom_id res chain seq x y z
N MET A 1 10.07 -28.51 -41.41
CA MET A 1 9.95 -27.07 -41.03
C MET A 1 10.66 -26.89 -39.68
N ARG A 2 11.80 -26.17 -39.67
CA ARG A 2 12.51 -25.89 -38.39
C ARG A 2 12.16 -24.52 -37.94
N VAL A 3 11.56 -24.46 -36.72
CA VAL A 3 11.16 -23.21 -36.08
C VAL A 3 11.99 -23.05 -34.79
N VAL A 4 12.55 -21.89 -34.58
CA VAL A 4 13.33 -21.57 -33.39
C VAL A 4 12.72 -20.34 -32.68
N ALA A 5 12.89 -20.23 -31.36
CA ALA A 5 12.40 -19.11 -30.62
C ALA A 5 13.54 -18.23 -30.08
N TYR A 6 13.37 -16.92 -30.15
CA TYR A 6 14.25 -15.99 -29.50
C TYR A 6 13.48 -15.21 -28.43
N ILE A 7 14.03 -15.18 -27.21
CA ILE A 7 13.44 -14.53 -26.04
C ILE A 7 14.44 -13.52 -25.48
N TYR A 8 14.01 -12.28 -25.32
CA TYR A 8 14.74 -11.27 -24.58
C TYR A 8 13.88 -10.81 -23.40
N SER A 9 14.24 -11.26 -22.20
CA SER A 9 13.47 -10.96 -20.98
C SER A 9 14.28 -10.16 -19.97
N ASP A 10 13.57 -9.32 -19.18
CA ASP A 10 14.14 -8.61 -18.05
C ASP A 10 13.61 -9.23 -16.75
N PRO A 11 14.46 -9.93 -15.97
CA PRO A 11 14.03 -10.59 -14.72
C PRO A 11 13.45 -9.63 -13.67
N LEU A 12 13.67 -8.31 -13.80
CA LEU A 12 13.11 -7.31 -12.92
C LEU A 12 11.68 -6.88 -13.31
N LEU A 13 11.26 -7.17 -14.55
CA LEU A 13 9.96 -6.76 -15.06
C LEU A 13 8.98 -7.90 -15.22
N GLU A 14 9.46 -9.08 -15.58
CA GLU A 14 8.62 -10.22 -15.94
C GLU A 14 9.28 -11.56 -15.56
N SER A 15 8.47 -12.58 -15.33
CA SER A 15 8.97 -13.96 -15.28
C SER A 15 9.41 -14.39 -16.68
N VAL A 16 10.36 -15.33 -16.73
CA VAL A 16 10.81 -15.91 -18.01
C VAL A 16 9.60 -16.51 -18.72
N PRO A 17 9.31 -16.10 -19.97
CA PRO A 17 8.21 -16.67 -20.74
C PRO A 17 8.43 -18.14 -21.03
N ASP A 18 7.36 -18.92 -21.01
CA ASP A 18 7.40 -20.34 -21.37
C ASP A 18 7.06 -20.52 -22.86
N PRO A 19 8.03 -20.88 -23.71
CA PRO A 19 7.79 -21.06 -25.15
C PRO A 19 6.83 -22.20 -25.47
N THR A 20 6.61 -23.15 -24.56
CA THR A 20 5.69 -24.29 -24.79
C THR A 20 4.24 -23.85 -24.91
N THR A 21 3.91 -22.67 -24.40
CA THR A 21 2.55 -22.12 -24.46
C THR A 21 2.24 -21.40 -25.79
N TRP A 22 3.21 -21.28 -26.69
CA TRP A 22 3.06 -20.53 -27.94
C TRP A 22 2.37 -21.28 -29.07
N GLY A 23 2.05 -22.56 -28.87
CA GLY A 23 1.34 -23.37 -29.89
C GLY A 23 2.18 -23.80 -31.08
N TRP A 24 3.50 -23.64 -31.03
CA TRP A 24 4.45 -24.02 -32.10
C TRP A 24 5.38 -25.13 -31.62
N GLU A 25 5.75 -26.04 -32.53
CA GLU A 25 6.82 -27.00 -32.27
C GLU A 25 8.18 -26.32 -32.46
N ILE A 26 8.80 -25.93 -31.33
CA ILE A 26 10.04 -25.14 -31.29
C ILE A 26 11.22 -26.10 -31.16
N ALA A 27 12.10 -26.11 -32.19
CA ALA A 27 13.28 -26.97 -32.19
C ALA A 27 14.36 -26.52 -31.19
N GLN A 28 14.49 -25.20 -30.97
CA GLN A 28 15.50 -24.62 -30.07
C GLN A 28 15.08 -23.24 -29.59
N VAL A 29 15.40 -22.93 -28.32
CA VAL A 29 15.12 -21.65 -27.70
C VAL A 29 16.43 -20.94 -27.41
N TYR A 30 16.55 -19.69 -27.83
CA TYR A 30 17.67 -18.80 -27.55
C TYR A 30 17.19 -17.72 -26.62
N GLN A 31 17.83 -17.58 -25.45
CA GLN A 31 17.39 -16.64 -24.44
C GLN A 31 18.53 -15.72 -24.02
N ASP A 32 18.35 -14.42 -24.23
CA ASP A 32 19.18 -13.37 -23.67
C ASP A 32 18.43 -12.67 -22.51
N LEU A 33 19.14 -12.39 -21.44
CA LEU A 33 18.60 -11.66 -20.30
C LEU A 33 19.09 -10.21 -20.36
N ALA A 34 18.21 -9.26 -20.02
CA ALA A 34 18.60 -7.89 -19.83
C ALA A 34 19.46 -7.77 -18.56
N VAL A 35 20.78 -7.82 -18.73
CA VAL A 35 21.73 -7.60 -17.63
C VAL A 35 21.70 -6.11 -17.28
N GLY A 36 21.51 -5.77 -16.01
CA GLY A 36 21.54 -4.38 -15.55
C GLY A 36 22.87 -3.74 -15.89
N ALA A 37 22.88 -2.67 -16.69
CA ALA A 37 24.09 -1.90 -16.91
C ALA A 37 24.66 -1.47 -15.56
N SER A 38 25.73 -2.10 -15.11
CA SER A 38 26.48 -1.71 -13.91
C SER A 38 26.88 -0.24 -14.10
N GLY A 39 26.17 0.64 -13.37
CA GLY A 39 26.40 2.08 -13.46
C GLY A 39 27.78 2.40 -12.93
N THR A 40 28.76 2.44 -13.79
CA THR A 40 29.93 3.28 -13.57
C THR A 40 29.44 4.71 -13.45
N SER A 41 29.46 5.20 -12.22
CA SER A 41 29.26 6.60 -11.85
C SER A 41 30.31 7.46 -12.55
N GLY A 42 30.01 7.89 -13.76
CA GLY A 42 30.88 8.74 -14.56
C GLY A 42 30.04 9.57 -15.52
N LYS A 43 30.01 10.89 -15.26
CA LYS A 43 29.63 12.03 -16.10
C LYS A 43 28.87 11.68 -17.39
N LYS A 44 27.61 12.11 -17.46
CA LYS A 44 26.77 12.14 -18.66
C LYS A 44 27.55 12.62 -19.89
N SER A 45 28.06 11.70 -20.67
CA SER A 45 28.38 11.93 -22.08
C SER A 45 27.14 11.49 -22.86
N ALA A 46 26.58 12.40 -23.63
CA ALA A 46 25.46 12.15 -24.53
C ALA A 46 25.95 11.38 -25.77
N LYS A 47 26.50 10.20 -25.58
CA LYS A 47 26.80 9.24 -26.64
C LYS A 47 25.92 8.02 -26.43
N GLN A 48 25.33 7.55 -27.52
CA GLN A 48 24.42 6.43 -27.69
C GLN A 48 24.64 5.31 -26.67
N PRO A 49 23.56 4.76 -26.05
CA PRO A 49 23.70 3.61 -25.18
C PRO A 49 24.36 2.49 -25.97
N LEU A 50 25.54 2.04 -25.57
CA LEU A 50 26.15 0.84 -26.09
C LEU A 50 25.14 -0.30 -25.88
N GLU A 51 24.67 -0.88 -26.97
CA GLU A 51 23.85 -2.08 -26.92
C GLU A 51 24.62 -3.19 -26.19
N GLN A 52 23.97 -3.86 -25.27
CA GLN A 52 24.59 -4.97 -24.55
C GLN A 52 24.82 -6.14 -25.54
N PRO A 53 25.94 -6.85 -25.43
CA PRO A 53 26.20 -8.00 -26.28
C PRO A 53 25.13 -9.08 -26.01
N ARG A 54 24.39 -9.46 -27.04
CA ARG A 54 23.37 -10.50 -26.99
C ARG A 54 24.00 -11.79 -27.51
N SER A 55 24.57 -12.56 -26.59
CA SER A 55 25.34 -13.77 -26.96
C SER A 55 24.48 -14.84 -27.63
N GLN A 56 23.25 -15.00 -27.15
CA GLN A 56 22.31 -15.99 -27.66
C GLN A 56 21.75 -15.58 -29.03
N TRP A 57 21.57 -14.27 -29.27
CA TRP A 57 21.26 -13.78 -30.62
C TRP A 57 22.37 -14.09 -31.63
N GLN A 58 23.62 -13.86 -31.22
CA GLN A 58 24.77 -14.18 -32.08
C GLN A 58 24.84 -15.68 -32.41
N GLN A 59 24.60 -16.52 -31.38
CA GLN A 59 24.54 -17.97 -31.58
C GLN A 59 23.40 -18.38 -32.50
N LEU A 60 22.20 -17.80 -32.36
CA LEU A 60 21.06 -18.01 -33.23
C LEU A 60 21.43 -17.72 -34.70
N VAL A 61 22.10 -16.59 -34.99
CA VAL A 61 22.53 -16.20 -36.33
C VAL A 61 23.51 -17.22 -36.90
N ILE A 62 24.47 -17.68 -36.10
CA ILE A 62 25.45 -18.73 -36.53
C ILE A 62 24.74 -20.04 -36.82
N ASP A 63 23.83 -20.46 -35.94
CA ASP A 63 23.11 -21.72 -36.11
C ASP A 63 22.17 -21.68 -37.31
N CYS A 64 21.50 -20.55 -37.57
CA CYS A 64 20.67 -20.36 -38.78
C CYS A 64 21.48 -20.35 -40.06
N ALA A 65 22.77 -19.95 -40.03
CA ALA A 65 23.65 -20.04 -41.21
C ALA A 65 24.12 -21.46 -41.49
N THR A 66 24.19 -22.33 -40.47
CA THR A 66 24.70 -23.70 -40.60
C THR A 66 23.57 -24.74 -40.76
N ILE A 67 22.44 -24.50 -40.11
CA ILE A 67 21.28 -25.44 -40.11
C ILE A 67 20.08 -24.73 -40.75
N PRO A 68 19.48 -25.29 -41.83
CA PRO A 68 18.32 -24.67 -42.43
C PRO A 68 17.20 -24.41 -41.45
N THR A 69 16.90 -23.14 -41.21
CA THR A 69 15.84 -22.66 -40.30
C THR A 69 14.87 -21.84 -41.12
N GLU A 70 13.57 -22.08 -40.99
CA GLU A 70 12.56 -21.38 -41.78
C GLU A 70 12.03 -20.16 -41.03
N TRP A 71 11.82 -20.28 -39.72
CA TRP A 71 11.18 -19.24 -38.93
C TRP A 71 11.85 -19.02 -37.58
N VAL A 72 11.94 -17.74 -37.18
CA VAL A 72 12.27 -17.31 -35.84
C VAL A 72 11.02 -16.72 -35.21
N LEU A 73 10.62 -17.23 -34.04
CA LEU A 73 9.51 -16.72 -33.25
C LEU A 73 10.02 -15.72 -32.20
N VAL A 74 9.35 -14.58 -32.10
CA VAL A 74 9.53 -13.61 -31.02
C VAL A 74 8.15 -13.21 -30.46
N ARG A 75 8.06 -12.84 -29.23
CA ARG A 75 6.78 -12.35 -28.66
C ARG A 75 6.43 -10.97 -29.21
N GLN A 76 7.40 -10.07 -29.17
CA GLN A 76 7.27 -8.68 -29.56
C GLN A 76 8.48 -8.24 -30.38
N LEU A 77 8.27 -7.35 -31.31
CA LEU A 77 9.34 -6.86 -32.19
C LEU A 77 10.44 -6.11 -31.40
N GLU A 78 10.08 -5.50 -30.25
CA GLU A 78 11.00 -4.81 -29.33
C GLU A 78 12.02 -5.76 -28.68
N GLU A 79 11.77 -7.06 -28.66
CA GLU A 79 12.73 -8.04 -28.16
C GLU A 79 13.98 -8.13 -29.04
N LEU A 80 13.85 -7.77 -30.29
CA LEU A 80 14.98 -7.76 -31.24
C LEU A 80 15.98 -6.63 -30.94
N GLY A 81 15.59 -5.49 -30.34
CA GLY A 81 16.53 -4.41 -30.12
C GLY A 81 16.03 -3.31 -29.17
N GLU A 82 16.98 -2.61 -28.55
CA GLU A 82 16.68 -1.45 -27.72
C GLU A 82 16.49 -0.14 -28.50
N SER A 83 16.82 -0.14 -29.78
CA SER A 83 16.66 0.97 -30.72
C SER A 83 16.10 0.49 -32.03
N MET A 84 15.45 1.39 -32.77
CA MET A 84 14.95 1.12 -34.12
C MET A 84 16.05 0.63 -35.06
N GLN A 85 17.24 1.22 -34.94
CA GLN A 85 18.38 0.82 -35.74
C GLN A 85 18.79 -0.61 -35.43
N ALA A 86 18.89 -0.99 -34.16
CA ALA A 86 19.25 -2.33 -33.71
C ALA A 86 18.22 -3.39 -34.16
N VAL A 87 16.94 -3.05 -34.13
CA VAL A 87 15.89 -3.93 -34.68
C VAL A 87 16.03 -4.08 -36.18
N GLY A 88 16.24 -2.97 -36.89
CA GLY A 88 16.47 -2.98 -38.33
C GLY A 88 17.69 -3.81 -38.74
N ASP A 89 18.81 -3.65 -38.03
CA ASP A 89 20.04 -4.41 -38.27
C ASP A 89 19.83 -5.93 -38.11
N ARG A 90 19.04 -6.33 -37.06
CA ARG A 90 18.73 -7.75 -36.81
C ARG A 90 17.74 -8.34 -37.82
N LEU A 91 16.76 -7.54 -38.24
CA LEU A 91 15.85 -7.94 -39.32
C LEU A 91 16.64 -8.16 -40.62
N ALA A 92 17.55 -7.26 -40.98
CA ALA A 92 18.41 -7.40 -42.16
C ALA A 92 19.32 -8.63 -42.05
N GLN A 93 19.81 -9.00 -40.86
CA GLN A 93 20.56 -10.23 -40.64
C GLN A 93 19.70 -11.48 -40.93
N LEU A 94 18.46 -11.56 -40.41
CA LEU A 94 17.55 -12.68 -40.71
C LEU A 94 17.20 -12.75 -42.20
N GLU A 95 16.92 -11.60 -42.81
CA GLU A 95 16.63 -11.53 -44.24
C GLU A 95 17.80 -12.02 -45.12
N SER A 96 19.04 -11.66 -44.76
CA SER A 96 20.23 -12.14 -45.42
C SER A 96 20.40 -13.66 -45.37
N LEU A 97 19.89 -14.28 -44.31
CA LEU A 97 19.87 -15.74 -44.12
C LEU A 97 18.61 -16.41 -44.69
N LYS A 98 17.70 -15.64 -45.29
CA LYS A 98 16.39 -16.08 -45.78
C LYS A 98 15.53 -16.76 -44.72
N VAL A 99 15.63 -16.31 -43.47
CA VAL A 99 14.86 -16.80 -42.33
C VAL A 99 13.69 -15.83 -42.07
N GLY A 100 12.48 -16.36 -42.01
CA GLY A 100 11.28 -15.56 -41.69
C GLY A 100 11.18 -15.23 -40.21
N LEU A 101 10.55 -14.10 -39.90
CA LEU A 101 10.24 -13.71 -38.51
C LEU A 101 8.73 -13.75 -38.29
N ILE A 102 8.31 -14.38 -37.19
CA ILE A 102 6.93 -14.38 -36.71
C ILE A 102 6.89 -13.67 -35.34
N CYS A 103 6.03 -12.67 -35.22
CA CYS A 103 5.80 -11.92 -34.03
C CYS A 103 4.45 -12.36 -33.39
N LEU A 104 4.46 -12.95 -32.19
CA LEU A 104 3.26 -13.57 -31.60
C LEU A 104 2.18 -12.55 -31.27
N ASP A 105 2.55 -11.36 -30.79
CA ASP A 105 1.60 -10.29 -30.49
C ASP A 105 0.84 -9.74 -31.72
N GLN A 106 1.25 -10.14 -32.91
CA GLN A 106 0.64 -9.72 -34.19
C GLN A 106 -0.27 -10.78 -34.78
N LEU A 107 -0.33 -11.97 -34.17
CA LEU A 107 -1.24 -13.03 -34.62
C LEU A 107 -2.65 -12.74 -34.08
N PRO A 108 -3.70 -12.87 -34.93
CA PRO A 108 -5.08 -12.77 -34.45
C PRO A 108 -5.41 -13.96 -33.55
N ASP A 109 -6.24 -13.74 -32.53
CA ASP A 109 -6.66 -14.75 -31.55
C ASP A 109 -7.47 -15.94 -32.13
N ASP A 110 -7.82 -15.91 -33.45
CA ASP A 110 -8.56 -16.97 -34.11
C ASP A 110 -7.63 -17.93 -34.85
N ASP A 111 -7.60 -19.17 -34.44
CA ASP A 111 -6.77 -20.30 -34.89
C ASP A 111 -6.90 -20.67 -36.40
N ASP A 112 -7.89 -20.17 -37.10
CA ASP A 112 -8.25 -20.63 -38.49
C ASP A 112 -7.74 -19.77 -39.64
N ARG A 113 -6.96 -18.70 -39.37
CA ARG A 113 -6.51 -17.76 -40.44
C ARG A 113 -5.00 -17.57 -40.62
N LEU A 114 -4.21 -18.49 -40.16
CA LEU A 114 -2.74 -18.39 -40.17
C LEU A 114 -2.07 -18.35 -41.55
N LEU A 115 -2.79 -18.64 -42.62
CA LEU A 115 -2.21 -18.75 -44.00
C LEU A 115 -2.76 -17.73 -45.00
N GLU A 116 -3.74 -16.93 -44.68
CA GLU A 116 -4.41 -16.03 -45.66
C GLU A 116 -4.20 -14.52 -45.45
N THR A 117 -3.57 -14.09 -44.41
CA THR A 117 -3.42 -12.64 -44.17
C THR A 117 -2.04 -12.10 -44.51
N LEU A 118 -1.70 -12.11 -45.78
CA LEU A 118 -0.80 -11.09 -46.35
C LEU A 118 -1.58 -9.77 -46.35
N PRO A 119 -1.07 -8.68 -45.74
CA PRO A 119 -1.80 -7.42 -45.68
C PRO A 119 -1.94 -6.83 -47.08
N GLN A 120 -3.12 -6.97 -47.65
CA GLN A 120 -3.56 -6.17 -48.80
C GLN A 120 -4.15 -4.88 -48.23
N SER A 121 -3.30 -3.94 -47.84
CA SER A 121 -3.80 -2.60 -47.45
C SER A 121 -3.30 -1.58 -48.45
N GLU A 122 -4.23 -0.82 -49.01
CA GLU A 122 -3.97 0.32 -49.92
C GLU A 122 -3.19 1.47 -49.22
N ASN A 123 -2.91 1.38 -47.89
CA ASN A 123 -2.21 2.37 -47.09
C ASN A 123 -0.99 1.81 -46.34
N VAL A 124 -0.15 1.06 -47.03
CA VAL A 124 1.09 0.46 -46.47
C VAL A 124 1.98 1.48 -45.74
N GLN A 125 2.03 2.73 -46.20
CA GLN A 125 2.84 3.77 -45.58
C GLN A 125 2.26 4.25 -44.23
N ALA A 126 0.95 4.43 -44.14
CA ALA A 126 0.29 4.86 -42.87
C ALA A 126 0.38 3.78 -41.80
N ASP A 127 0.14 2.51 -42.14
CA ASP A 127 0.28 1.36 -41.25
C ASP A 127 1.72 1.20 -40.76
N THR A 128 2.70 1.39 -41.62
CA THR A 128 4.13 1.30 -41.27
C THR A 128 4.51 2.41 -40.30
N LEU A 129 4.06 3.65 -40.54
CA LEU A 129 4.29 4.79 -39.63
C LEU A 129 3.64 4.57 -38.27
N GLN A 130 2.40 4.06 -38.25
CA GLN A 130 1.70 3.75 -36.99
C GLN A 130 2.46 2.69 -36.21
N ARG A 131 2.86 1.58 -36.81
CA ARG A 131 3.66 0.52 -36.19
C ARG A 131 4.98 1.03 -35.60
N LEU A 132 5.67 1.93 -36.34
CA LEU A 132 6.89 2.56 -35.88
C LEU A 132 6.66 3.44 -34.66
N GLN A 133 5.54 4.20 -34.60
CA GLN A 133 5.16 5.01 -33.44
C GLN A 133 4.82 4.14 -32.24
N ASP A 134 4.04 3.08 -32.42
CA ASP A 134 3.67 2.14 -31.38
C ASP A 134 4.90 1.46 -30.78
N MET A 135 5.84 1.03 -31.59
CA MET A 135 7.11 0.46 -31.17
C MET A 135 7.97 1.46 -30.40
N GLN A 136 8.06 2.72 -30.83
CA GLN A 136 8.78 3.76 -30.08
C GLN A 136 8.16 4.02 -28.71
N THR A 137 6.82 4.04 -28.63
CA THR A 137 6.11 4.23 -27.37
C THR A 137 6.28 3.03 -26.45
N ALA A 138 6.26 1.81 -26.95
CA ALA A 138 6.50 0.58 -26.20
C ALA A 138 7.94 0.52 -25.66
N GLN A 139 8.94 0.81 -26.48
CA GLN A 139 10.34 0.89 -26.05
C GLN A 139 10.55 1.97 -24.96
N ARG A 140 9.95 3.16 -25.13
CA ARG A 140 10.01 4.21 -24.12
C ARG A 140 9.37 3.75 -22.80
N SER A 141 8.21 3.12 -22.88
CA SER A 141 7.51 2.57 -21.72
C SER A 141 8.34 1.49 -21.01
N ARG A 142 8.97 0.58 -21.77
CA ARG A 142 9.86 -0.46 -21.23
C ARG A 142 11.05 0.14 -20.51
N ARG A 143 11.74 1.13 -21.10
CA ARG A 143 12.86 1.84 -20.42
C ARG A 143 12.45 2.52 -19.14
N ILE A 144 11.27 3.14 -19.11
CA ILE A 144 10.73 3.76 -17.90
C ILE A 144 10.48 2.69 -16.85
N ARG A 145 9.83 1.58 -17.19
CA ARG A 145 9.57 0.46 -16.26
C ARG A 145 10.87 -0.16 -15.73
N GLN A 146 11.88 -0.35 -16.56
CA GLN A 146 13.21 -0.81 -16.14
C GLN A 146 13.86 0.16 -15.14
N GLY A 147 13.81 1.46 -15.44
CA GLY A 147 14.31 2.49 -14.52
C GLY A 147 13.61 2.47 -13.16
N HIS A 148 12.30 2.26 -13.16
CA HIS A 148 11.52 2.12 -11.91
C HIS A 148 11.89 0.83 -11.17
N ALA A 149 12.04 -0.30 -11.88
CA ALA A 149 12.41 -1.58 -11.27
C ALA A 149 13.81 -1.52 -10.62
N ARG A 150 14.80 -0.93 -11.31
CA ARG A 150 16.14 -0.69 -10.75
C ARG A 150 16.12 0.21 -9.52
N ASN A 151 15.34 1.30 -9.56
CA ASN A 151 15.19 2.17 -8.40
C ASN A 151 14.55 1.43 -7.22
N ARG A 152 13.60 0.55 -7.48
CA ARG A 152 12.95 -0.29 -6.48
C ARG A 152 13.93 -1.25 -5.81
N VAL A 153 14.74 -1.98 -6.58
CA VAL A 153 15.78 -2.88 -6.05
C VAL A 153 16.77 -2.11 -5.16
N LYS A 154 17.17 -0.92 -5.58
CA LYS A 154 18.07 -0.04 -4.82
C LYS A 154 17.38 0.74 -3.69
N ALA A 155 16.10 0.50 -3.43
CA ALA A 155 15.28 1.23 -2.46
C ALA A 155 15.32 2.76 -2.62
N LEU A 156 15.44 3.24 -3.87
CA LEU A 156 15.44 4.67 -4.19
C LEU A 156 14.02 5.21 -4.34
N PRO A 157 13.76 6.47 -3.96
CA PRO A 157 12.45 7.08 -4.10
C PRO A 157 11.96 7.08 -5.55
N PRO A 158 10.66 6.79 -5.79
CA PRO A 158 10.08 6.85 -7.11
C PRO A 158 10.26 8.24 -7.74
N PRO A 159 10.30 8.37 -9.06
CA PRO A 159 10.45 9.66 -9.72
C PRO A 159 9.28 10.59 -9.38
N GLY A 160 9.54 11.90 -9.36
CA GLY A 160 8.53 12.91 -9.05
C GLY A 160 8.90 13.80 -7.87
N LYS A 161 7.94 14.62 -7.42
CA LYS A 161 8.11 15.55 -6.31
C LYS A 161 8.10 14.80 -4.98
N ALA A 162 8.99 15.17 -4.06
CA ALA A 162 8.98 14.62 -2.71
C ALA A 162 7.65 14.95 -1.99
N PRO A 163 7.15 14.05 -1.12
CA PRO A 163 6.00 14.33 -0.26
C PRO A 163 6.27 15.54 0.63
N TYR A 164 5.22 16.27 0.99
CA TYR A 164 5.32 17.44 1.88
C TYR A 164 5.91 17.00 3.24
N GLY A 165 6.88 17.72 3.76
CA GLY A 165 7.69 17.34 4.93
C GLY A 165 9.03 16.73 4.57
N TYR A 166 9.23 16.38 3.29
CA TYR A 166 10.49 15.83 2.78
C TYR A 166 11.00 16.60 1.56
N ARG A 167 12.31 16.50 1.33
CA ARG A 167 12.99 16.91 0.11
C ARG A 167 13.76 15.74 -0.49
N ARG A 168 14.04 15.75 -1.78
CA ARG A 168 14.90 14.74 -2.39
C ARG A 168 16.36 14.97 -2.02
N GLY A 169 16.99 13.96 -1.45
CA GLY A 169 18.43 13.85 -1.28
C GLY A 169 19.07 13.04 -2.41
N LYS A 170 20.38 12.78 -2.32
CA LYS A 170 21.15 11.98 -3.29
C LYS A 170 20.74 10.50 -3.27
N SER A 171 20.54 9.93 -2.11
CA SER A 171 20.26 8.50 -1.89
C SER A 171 18.84 8.20 -1.39
N GLY A 172 18.01 9.22 -1.13
CA GLY A 172 16.69 8.99 -0.55
C GLY A 172 15.94 10.28 -0.25
N TYR A 173 14.87 10.16 0.52
CA TYR A 173 14.19 11.32 1.09
C TYR A 173 14.95 11.84 2.32
N VAL A 174 14.99 13.15 2.47
CA VAL A 174 15.58 13.83 3.64
C VAL A 174 14.51 14.72 4.24
N ILE A 175 14.41 14.74 5.57
CA ILE A 175 13.45 15.57 6.30
C ILE A 175 13.68 17.06 5.96
N ASP A 176 12.61 17.73 5.55
CA ASP A 176 12.60 19.16 5.36
C ASP A 176 12.25 19.86 6.67
N ARG A 177 13.25 20.48 7.31
CA ARG A 177 13.10 21.13 8.62
C ARG A 177 12.05 22.26 8.63
N SER A 178 11.74 22.82 7.48
CA SER A 178 10.73 23.90 7.38
C SER A 178 9.30 23.37 7.33
N THR A 179 9.07 22.21 6.75
CA THR A 179 7.73 21.65 6.50
C THR A 179 7.41 20.41 7.34
N ALA A 180 8.41 19.68 7.82
CA ALA A 180 8.22 18.48 8.64
C ALA A 180 7.46 18.75 9.95
N PRO A 181 7.70 19.86 10.71
CA PRO A 181 6.93 20.16 11.92
C PRO A 181 5.43 20.30 11.65
N VAL A 182 5.06 20.88 10.49
CA VAL A 182 3.64 21.03 10.10
C VAL A 182 2.98 19.65 9.91
N VAL A 183 3.72 18.72 9.32
CA VAL A 183 3.26 17.35 9.13
C VAL A 183 3.15 16.64 10.49
N LYS A 184 4.14 16.77 11.36
CA LYS A 184 4.15 16.17 12.69
C LYS A 184 2.95 16.64 13.52
N ASP A 185 2.70 17.96 13.58
CA ASP A 185 1.55 18.53 14.28
C ASP A 185 0.20 18.03 13.71
N PHE A 186 0.11 17.80 12.40
CA PHE A 186 -1.09 17.22 11.80
C PHE A 186 -1.37 15.81 12.34
N PHE A 187 -0.34 14.98 12.44
CA PHE A 187 -0.46 13.62 12.95
C PHE A 187 -0.79 13.62 14.45
N GLU A 188 -0.14 14.46 15.24
CA GLU A 188 -0.43 14.62 16.68
C GLU A 188 -1.87 15.06 16.92
N GLN A 189 -2.36 16.03 16.16
CA GLN A 189 -3.77 16.45 16.25
C GLN A 189 -4.74 15.33 15.84
N PHE A 190 -4.37 14.51 14.88
CA PHE A 190 -5.18 13.35 14.52
C PHE A 190 -5.15 12.27 15.60
N LEU A 191 -3.99 12.01 16.21
CA LEU A 191 -3.86 11.05 17.32
C LEU A 191 -4.67 11.48 18.53
N LEU A 192 -4.64 12.78 18.88
CA LEU A 192 -5.37 13.32 20.03
C LEU A 192 -6.90 13.29 19.85
N TYR A 193 -7.40 13.63 18.67
CA TYR A 193 -8.83 13.84 18.46
C TYR A 193 -9.51 12.84 17.53
N GLY A 194 -8.75 12.00 16.84
CA GLY A 194 -9.26 10.96 15.92
C GLY A 194 -10.02 11.51 14.71
N THR A 195 -9.92 12.82 14.39
CA THR A 195 -10.69 13.42 13.29
C THR A 195 -9.81 14.11 12.25
N VAL A 196 -9.87 13.65 10.99
CA VAL A 196 -9.11 14.25 9.88
C VAL A 196 -9.54 15.70 9.65
N ARG A 197 -10.85 15.99 9.72
CA ARG A 197 -11.36 17.37 9.54
C ARG A 197 -10.87 18.32 10.63
N GLY A 198 -10.74 17.82 11.87
CA GLY A 198 -10.17 18.58 12.98
C GLY A 198 -8.72 18.94 12.74
N ALA A 199 -7.90 17.96 12.39
CA ALA A 199 -6.48 18.14 12.08
C ALA A 199 -6.26 19.10 10.89
N VAL A 200 -7.04 18.98 9.81
CA VAL A 200 -6.97 19.90 8.64
C VAL A 200 -7.31 21.34 9.04
N ARG A 201 -8.37 21.55 9.84
CA ARG A 201 -8.72 22.91 10.34
C ARG A 201 -7.65 23.49 11.25
N TYR A 202 -7.04 22.66 12.09
CA TYR A 202 -5.93 23.06 12.94
C TYR A 202 -4.75 23.57 12.13
N LEU A 203 -4.33 22.83 11.05
CA LEU A 203 -3.26 23.29 10.16
C LEU A 203 -3.58 24.62 9.49
N ALA A 204 -4.82 24.80 9.01
CA ALA A 204 -5.24 26.05 8.39
C ALA A 204 -5.17 27.24 9.38
N LYS A 205 -5.53 27.00 10.67
CA LYS A 205 -5.50 28.03 11.72
C LYS A 205 -4.07 28.37 12.18
N ARG A 206 -3.25 27.33 12.42
CA ARG A 206 -1.91 27.49 13.03
C ARG A 206 -0.83 27.86 12.01
N TYR A 207 -0.87 27.24 10.83
CA TYR A 207 0.20 27.35 9.81
C TYR A 207 -0.28 28.03 8.52
N SER A 208 -1.52 28.52 8.48
CA SER A 208 -2.15 29.01 7.23
C SER A 208 -2.09 28.00 6.08
N LYS A 209 -1.80 26.73 6.39
CA LYS A 209 -1.69 25.64 5.44
C LYS A 209 -3.06 25.03 5.18
N ARG A 210 -3.65 25.33 4.04
CA ARG A 210 -4.94 24.77 3.62
C ARG A 210 -4.72 23.51 2.79
N ILE A 211 -5.25 22.39 3.25
CA ILE A 211 -5.29 21.12 2.53
C ILE A 211 -6.73 20.58 2.53
N SER A 212 -7.05 19.74 1.57
CA SER A 212 -8.34 19.04 1.56
C SER A 212 -8.36 17.89 2.57
N VAL A 213 -9.55 17.46 2.98
CA VAL A 213 -9.71 16.29 3.86
C VAL A 213 -9.15 15.03 3.19
N SER A 214 -9.31 14.88 1.87
CA SER A 214 -8.76 13.78 1.09
C SER A 214 -7.22 13.79 1.07
N THR A 215 -6.60 14.97 1.01
CA THR A 215 -5.14 15.11 1.15
C THR A 215 -4.70 14.69 2.55
N GLY A 216 -5.41 15.12 3.60
CA GLY A 216 -5.14 14.69 4.97
C GLY A 216 -5.27 13.17 5.15
N GLN A 217 -6.26 12.53 4.54
CA GLN A 217 -6.39 11.07 4.54
C GLN A 217 -5.22 10.38 3.85
N ARG A 218 -4.77 10.93 2.69
CA ARG A 218 -3.57 10.41 2.01
C ARG A 218 -2.31 10.56 2.85
N TRP A 219 -2.15 11.65 3.59
CA TRP A 219 -1.01 11.78 4.50
C TRP A 219 -1.02 10.69 5.58
N LEU A 220 -2.18 10.46 6.22
CA LEU A 220 -2.31 9.42 7.26
C LEU A 220 -2.01 8.00 6.75
N ALA A 221 -2.30 7.71 5.49
CA ALA A 221 -2.10 6.39 4.90
C ALA A 221 -0.72 6.23 4.22
N ASN A 222 0.00 7.33 3.96
CA ASN A 222 1.24 7.28 3.18
C ASN A 222 2.42 6.73 4.01
N PRO A 223 3.01 5.59 3.63
CA PRO A 223 4.11 4.95 4.36
C PRO A 223 5.39 5.78 4.40
N VAL A 224 5.57 6.75 3.51
CA VAL A 224 6.74 7.63 3.50
C VAL A 224 6.95 8.35 4.84
N TYR A 225 5.87 8.73 5.52
CA TYR A 225 5.98 9.39 6.83
C TYR A 225 6.49 8.47 7.95
N ARG A 226 6.46 7.16 7.72
CA ARG A 226 6.99 6.11 8.62
C ARG A 226 8.43 5.69 8.27
N GLY A 227 9.03 6.33 7.25
CA GLY A 227 10.36 5.98 6.73
C GLY A 227 10.35 4.88 5.68
N ASP A 228 9.18 4.54 5.12
CA ASP A 228 9.00 3.44 4.18
C ASP A 228 8.70 3.98 2.78
N LEU A 229 9.08 3.24 1.75
CA LEU A 229 8.70 3.50 0.37
C LEU A 229 7.69 2.46 -0.11
N GLU A 230 6.65 2.92 -0.76
CA GLU A 230 5.68 2.10 -1.46
C GLU A 230 5.78 2.37 -2.96
N TYR A 231 5.80 1.30 -3.75
CA TYR A 231 5.85 1.36 -5.20
C TYR A 231 4.49 0.99 -5.80
N GLN A 232 4.33 1.22 -7.10
CA GLN A 232 3.04 1.03 -7.79
C GLN A 232 2.51 -0.41 -7.76
N ASP A 233 3.40 -1.38 -7.59
CA ASP A 233 3.05 -2.81 -7.43
C ASP A 233 2.62 -3.20 -6.01
N GLY A 234 2.47 -2.23 -5.12
CA GLY A 234 2.09 -2.45 -3.72
C GLY A 234 3.23 -2.93 -2.82
N ASN A 235 4.42 -3.18 -3.36
CA ASN A 235 5.57 -3.57 -2.56
C ASN A 235 6.07 -2.40 -1.70
N GLN A 236 6.26 -2.66 -0.42
CA GLN A 236 6.79 -1.69 0.53
C GLN A 236 8.21 -2.09 0.96
N ILE A 237 9.13 -1.14 0.92
CA ILE A 237 10.47 -1.28 1.47
C ILE A 237 10.58 -0.36 2.68
N ARG A 238 10.99 -0.92 3.82
CA ARG A 238 11.06 -0.21 5.09
C ARG A 238 12.43 0.40 5.36
N ASN A 239 12.43 1.40 6.27
CA ASN A 239 13.65 2.05 6.75
C ASN A 239 14.54 2.60 5.63
N THR A 240 13.92 3.17 4.59
CA THR A 240 14.65 3.75 3.46
C THR A 240 15.13 5.18 3.74
N HIS A 241 14.54 5.85 4.73
CA HIS A 241 14.85 7.24 5.10
C HIS A 241 14.35 7.55 6.51
N ASP A 242 14.79 8.67 7.08
CA ASP A 242 14.37 9.12 8.40
C ASP A 242 12.87 9.36 8.46
N ALA A 243 12.21 8.77 9.44
CA ALA A 243 10.77 8.88 9.63
C ALA A 243 10.36 10.17 10.35
N ILE A 244 9.26 10.79 9.94
CA ILE A 244 8.61 11.88 10.70
C ILE A 244 7.75 11.31 11.83
N LEU A 245 7.22 10.10 11.65
CA LEU A 245 6.40 9.37 12.62
C LEU A 245 7.17 8.16 13.16
N SER A 246 7.10 7.94 14.47
CA SER A 246 7.54 6.67 15.06
C SER A 246 6.65 5.50 14.61
N ARG A 247 7.17 4.28 14.71
CA ARG A 247 6.40 3.06 14.38
C ARG A 247 5.15 2.91 15.25
N ASP A 248 5.25 3.27 16.53
CA ASP A 248 4.14 3.19 17.48
C ASP A 248 3.03 4.19 17.14
N GLU A 249 3.39 5.44 16.83
CA GLU A 249 2.44 6.46 16.38
C GLU A 249 1.74 6.03 15.10
N ALA A 250 2.48 5.49 14.14
CA ALA A 250 1.94 4.98 12.89
C ALA A 250 0.95 3.82 13.12
N ALA A 251 1.27 2.89 14.00
CA ALA A 251 0.37 1.80 14.39
C ALA A 251 -0.91 2.30 15.07
N GLN A 252 -0.80 3.35 15.91
CA GLN A 252 -1.96 4.00 16.52
C GLN A 252 -2.85 4.67 15.48
N ILE A 253 -2.26 5.38 14.50
CA ILE A 253 -2.98 5.99 13.38
C ILE A 253 -3.75 4.92 12.60
N ASP A 254 -3.13 3.79 12.28
CA ASP A 254 -3.77 2.70 11.54
C ASP A 254 -4.94 2.09 12.31
N ARG A 255 -4.80 1.92 13.63
CA ARG A 255 -5.91 1.48 14.50
C ARG A 255 -7.07 2.47 14.48
N LEU A 256 -6.77 3.78 14.60
CA LEU A 256 -7.77 4.84 14.54
C LEU A 256 -8.48 4.90 13.19
N LEU A 257 -7.76 4.77 12.08
CA LEU A 257 -8.33 4.75 10.75
C LEU A 257 -9.25 3.54 10.53
N ARG A 258 -8.82 2.35 10.95
CA ARG A 258 -9.65 1.13 10.88
C ARG A 258 -10.92 1.27 11.72
N ARG A 259 -10.80 1.78 12.93
CA ARG A 259 -11.94 2.06 13.82
C ARG A 259 -12.91 3.05 13.19
N ASN A 260 -12.40 4.18 12.67
CA ASN A 260 -13.23 5.21 12.07
C ASN A 260 -13.99 4.73 10.81
N ARG A 261 -13.47 3.74 10.07
CA ARG A 261 -14.18 3.13 8.91
C ARG A 261 -15.44 2.35 9.32
N ARG A 262 -15.47 1.80 10.54
CA ARG A 262 -16.59 1.01 11.06
C ARG A 262 -17.71 1.89 11.65
N LEU A 263 -17.45 3.16 11.88
CA LEU A 263 -18.41 4.08 12.49
C LEU A 263 -19.39 4.63 11.45
N PRO A 264 -20.64 4.94 11.88
CA PRO A 264 -21.58 5.66 11.04
C PRO A 264 -21.01 6.98 10.54
N ARG A 265 -21.46 7.42 9.35
CA ARG A 265 -21.03 8.70 8.77
C ARG A 265 -21.23 9.85 9.77
N ARG A 266 -20.26 10.76 9.85
CA ARG A 266 -20.22 11.93 10.77
C ARG A 266 -19.98 11.64 12.24
N SER A 267 -19.98 10.38 12.69
CA SER A 267 -19.73 10.04 14.11
C SER A 267 -18.28 10.28 14.52
N ALA A 268 -17.32 10.04 13.61
CA ALA A 268 -15.88 10.23 13.90
C ALA A 268 -15.52 11.67 14.29
N SER A 269 -16.27 12.67 13.80
CA SER A 269 -16.04 14.10 14.08
C SER A 269 -17.09 14.71 15.04
N ALA A 270 -17.95 13.89 15.62
CA ALA A 270 -18.96 14.37 16.55
C ALA A 270 -18.32 14.91 17.84
N PRO A 271 -18.82 16.00 18.42
CA PRO A 271 -18.23 16.62 19.61
C PRO A 271 -18.51 15.84 20.91
N ARG A 272 -19.46 14.91 20.92
CA ARG A 272 -19.93 14.21 22.12
C ARG A 272 -19.44 12.76 22.16
N SER A 273 -19.14 12.24 23.34
CA SER A 273 -18.47 10.96 23.55
C SER A 273 -19.29 9.75 23.12
N LEU A 274 -20.60 9.74 23.35
CA LEU A 274 -21.48 8.64 23.00
C LEU A 274 -21.98 8.65 21.53
N ALA A 275 -21.58 9.64 20.73
CA ALA A 275 -22.05 9.77 19.35
C ALA A 275 -21.69 8.55 18.48
N GLY A 276 -22.72 7.89 17.93
CA GLY A 276 -22.59 6.73 17.06
C GLY A 276 -22.33 5.40 17.77
N LEU A 277 -22.37 5.37 19.10
CA LEU A 277 -22.22 4.15 19.91
C LEU A 277 -23.55 3.60 20.39
N VAL A 278 -24.55 4.46 20.64
CA VAL A 278 -25.82 4.08 21.28
C VAL A 278 -26.86 3.65 20.25
N PHE A 279 -27.51 2.53 20.52
CA PHE A 279 -28.59 1.96 19.73
C PHE A 279 -29.81 1.69 20.65
N CYS A 280 -31.00 1.87 20.12
CA CYS A 280 -32.23 1.51 20.82
C CYS A 280 -32.55 0.05 20.59
N SER A 281 -32.69 -0.76 21.65
CA SER A 281 -32.98 -2.20 21.51
C SER A 281 -34.39 -2.48 20.91
N GLU A 282 -35.36 -1.61 21.11
CA GLU A 282 -36.73 -1.82 20.63
C GLU A 282 -36.86 -1.58 19.12
N CYS A 283 -36.32 -0.47 18.62
CA CYS A 283 -36.48 -0.11 17.20
C CYS A 283 -35.20 -0.38 16.37
N GLN A 284 -34.17 -0.94 16.98
CA GLN A 284 -32.88 -1.27 16.37
C GLN A 284 -32.21 -0.09 15.65
N SER A 285 -32.63 1.12 15.95
CA SER A 285 -32.15 2.34 15.31
C SER A 285 -31.00 2.94 16.09
N SER A 286 -29.97 3.42 15.37
CA SER A 286 -28.91 4.22 15.97
C SER A 286 -29.48 5.50 16.58
N MET A 287 -28.92 5.92 17.73
CA MET A 287 -29.38 7.13 18.41
C MET A 287 -28.46 8.31 18.08
N THR A 288 -29.09 9.45 17.79
CA THR A 288 -28.40 10.72 17.54
C THR A 288 -28.56 11.65 18.73
N ILE A 289 -27.55 12.48 18.97
CA ILE A 289 -27.57 13.48 20.02
C ILE A 289 -28.20 14.76 19.48
N ALA A 290 -29.36 15.11 20.02
CA ALA A 290 -30.07 16.33 19.73
C ALA A 290 -29.79 17.38 20.77
N ARG A 291 -29.48 18.59 20.34
CA ARG A 291 -29.28 19.75 21.20
C ARG A 291 -30.56 20.57 21.24
N VAL A 292 -31.03 20.84 22.42
CA VAL A 292 -32.16 21.74 22.66
C VAL A 292 -31.66 22.90 23.52
N THR A 293 -31.87 24.12 23.06
CA THR A 293 -31.54 25.34 23.82
C THR A 293 -32.82 26.00 24.31
N THR A 294 -32.77 26.58 25.50
CA THR A 294 -33.86 27.43 26.01
C THR A 294 -34.04 28.68 25.14
N HIS A 295 -35.22 29.31 25.21
CA HIS A 295 -35.52 30.52 24.43
C HIS A 295 -34.50 31.64 24.67
N ARG A 296 -33.95 31.76 25.91
CA ARG A 296 -32.90 32.73 26.26
C ARG A 296 -31.49 32.26 25.97
N LYS A 297 -31.30 31.04 25.41
CA LYS A 297 -29.99 30.40 25.13
C LYS A 297 -29.07 30.24 26.35
N ASP A 298 -29.57 30.35 27.54
CA ASP A 298 -28.78 30.30 28.80
C ASP A 298 -28.45 28.87 29.23
N ARG A 299 -29.25 27.88 28.79
CA ARG A 299 -29.05 26.47 29.11
C ARG A 299 -29.16 25.60 27.86
N GLU A 300 -28.27 24.64 27.79
CA GLU A 300 -28.21 23.63 26.74
C GLU A 300 -28.60 22.28 27.33
N TYR A 301 -29.58 21.63 26.72
CA TYR A 301 -29.99 20.28 27.05
C TYR A 301 -29.67 19.35 25.91
N LEU A 302 -29.09 18.19 26.21
CA LEU A 302 -28.69 17.17 25.27
C LEU A 302 -29.57 15.95 25.45
N TYR A 303 -30.10 15.44 24.35
CA TYR A 303 -30.96 14.26 24.35
C TYR A 303 -30.48 13.26 23.29
N LEU A 304 -30.51 11.98 23.67
CA LEU A 304 -30.38 10.86 22.73
C LEU A 304 -31.75 10.50 22.19
N ARG A 305 -31.89 10.51 20.86
CA ARG A 305 -33.12 10.11 20.17
C ARG A 305 -32.82 9.18 19.02
N PRO A 306 -33.67 8.16 18.74
CA PRO A 306 -33.52 7.29 17.60
C PRO A 306 -33.58 8.09 16.29
N THR A 307 -32.75 7.70 15.32
CA THR A 307 -32.66 8.39 14.02
C THR A 307 -33.80 7.97 13.07
N GLN A 308 -34.14 6.68 13.08
CA GLN A 308 -35.15 6.09 12.17
C GLN A 308 -36.06 5.13 12.95
N CYS A 309 -36.87 5.67 13.87
CA CYS A 309 -37.78 4.86 14.66
C CYS A 309 -39.05 4.55 13.87
N ALA A 310 -39.30 3.27 13.61
CA ALA A 310 -40.52 2.80 12.95
C ALA A 310 -41.70 2.53 13.92
N GLN A 311 -41.44 2.56 15.23
CA GLN A 311 -42.44 2.28 16.26
C GLN A 311 -43.52 3.37 16.35
N LYS A 312 -44.73 2.96 16.71
CA LYS A 312 -45.85 3.86 16.97
C LYS A 312 -46.46 3.51 18.34
N PRO A 313 -46.33 4.38 19.36
CA PRO A 313 -45.69 5.69 19.37
C PRO A 313 -44.15 5.60 19.23
N LYS A 314 -43.51 6.66 18.71
CA LYS A 314 -42.07 6.71 18.55
C LYS A 314 -41.38 6.62 19.91
N CYS A 315 -40.23 5.94 19.95
CA CYS A 315 -39.40 5.85 21.15
C CYS A 315 -39.00 7.24 21.65
N LYS A 316 -39.20 7.49 22.95
CA LYS A 316 -38.94 8.79 23.59
C LYS A 316 -37.44 9.12 23.60
N ALA A 317 -37.12 10.41 23.57
CA ALA A 317 -35.76 10.89 23.81
C ALA A 317 -35.36 10.68 25.27
N ILE A 318 -34.05 10.44 25.49
CA ILE A 318 -33.50 10.21 26.86
C ILE A 318 -32.38 11.23 27.05
N ASP A 319 -32.25 11.69 28.30
CA ASP A 319 -31.21 12.64 28.68
C ASP A 319 -29.83 12.09 28.39
N TYR A 320 -28.97 12.89 27.75
CA TYR A 320 -27.62 12.47 27.35
C TYR A 320 -26.71 12.26 28.58
N ASP A 321 -26.77 13.17 29.56
CA ASP A 321 -25.89 13.13 30.71
C ASP A 321 -26.21 11.93 31.61
N ALA A 322 -27.50 11.58 31.73
CA ALA A 322 -27.94 10.39 32.46
C ALA A 322 -27.38 9.10 31.77
N VAL A 323 -27.45 9.01 30.45
CA VAL A 323 -26.91 7.86 29.73
C VAL A 323 -25.37 7.82 29.77
N LEU A 324 -24.71 8.97 29.75
CA LEU A 324 -23.26 9.06 29.90
C LEU A 324 -22.79 8.56 31.27
N GLN A 325 -23.44 9.00 32.36
CA GLN A 325 -23.11 8.55 33.70
C GLN A 325 -23.36 7.05 33.88
N ALA A 326 -24.48 6.54 33.39
CA ALA A 326 -24.77 5.11 33.44
C ALA A 326 -23.73 4.29 32.60
N THR A 327 -23.28 4.84 31.47
CA THR A 327 -22.22 4.19 30.66
C THR A 327 -20.90 4.14 31.42
N ILE A 328 -20.52 5.22 32.12
CA ILE A 328 -19.30 5.27 32.93
C ILE A 328 -19.37 4.25 34.07
N THR A 329 -20.48 4.19 34.79
CA THR A 329 -20.68 3.21 35.85
C THR A 329 -20.56 1.78 35.32
N ARG A 330 -21.30 1.46 34.28
CA ARG A 330 -21.29 0.11 33.66
C ARG A 330 -19.93 -0.28 33.12
N ILE A 331 -19.20 0.63 32.48
CA ILE A 331 -17.87 0.26 31.93
C ILE A 331 -16.88 -0.03 33.08
N CYS A 332 -16.96 0.66 34.20
CA CYS A 332 -16.13 0.36 35.36
C CYS A 332 -16.43 -1.00 35.99
N GLU A 333 -17.69 -1.43 35.95
CA GLU A 333 -18.14 -2.72 36.48
C GLU A 333 -17.88 -3.87 35.54
N ASP A 334 -18.24 -3.72 34.27
CA ASP A 334 -18.27 -4.81 33.27
C ASP A 334 -16.92 -5.06 32.59
N LEU A 335 -16.09 -4.01 32.41
CA LEU A 335 -14.83 -4.12 31.66
C LEU A 335 -13.81 -5.07 32.32
N PRO A 336 -13.58 -5.05 33.64
CA PRO A 336 -12.68 -5.98 34.30
C PRO A 336 -13.10 -7.44 34.11
N ASN A 337 -14.40 -7.71 34.22
CA ASN A 337 -14.98 -9.04 34.08
C ASN A 337 -14.90 -9.52 32.62
N ALA A 338 -15.17 -8.63 31.66
CA ALA A 338 -15.09 -8.92 30.25
C ALA A 338 -13.66 -9.28 29.80
N ILE A 339 -12.64 -8.62 30.37
CA ILE A 339 -11.23 -8.89 30.07
C ILE A 339 -10.73 -10.14 30.80
N ALA A 340 -11.18 -10.40 32.02
CA ALA A 340 -10.81 -11.60 32.76
C ALA A 340 -11.25 -12.90 32.06
N GLY A 341 -12.39 -12.84 31.35
CA GLY A 341 -12.93 -13.97 30.58
C GLY A 341 -12.32 -14.21 29.21
N VAL A 342 -11.41 -13.31 28.76
CA VAL A 342 -10.76 -13.47 27.46
C VAL A 342 -9.44 -14.22 27.64
N GLU A 343 -9.36 -15.45 27.12
CA GLU A 343 -8.10 -16.14 26.92
C GLU A 343 -7.32 -15.44 25.78
N LEU A 344 -6.54 -14.45 26.16
CA LEU A 344 -5.61 -13.82 25.21
C LEU A 344 -4.46 -14.78 24.95
N PRO A 345 -4.17 -15.13 23.68
CA PRO A 345 -2.96 -15.86 23.37
C PRO A 345 -1.74 -15.09 23.92
N ASP A 346 -0.69 -15.80 24.30
CA ASP A 346 0.51 -15.19 24.84
C ASP A 346 1.14 -14.24 23.78
N MET A 347 0.65 -13.00 23.82
CA MET A 347 1.05 -11.96 22.88
C MET A 347 2.53 -11.62 23.02
N THR A 348 3.11 -11.83 24.21
CA THR A 348 4.53 -11.60 24.47
C THR A 348 5.36 -12.63 23.69
N ARG A 349 4.96 -13.89 23.73
CA ARG A 349 5.63 -14.97 22.99
C ARG A 349 5.51 -14.78 21.47
N ILE A 350 4.33 -14.40 20.99
CA ILE A 350 4.12 -14.11 19.56
C ILE A 350 5.00 -12.96 19.11
N LYS A 351 5.04 -11.85 19.85
CA LYS A 351 5.89 -10.69 19.56
C LYS A 351 7.37 -11.03 19.60
N GLN A 352 7.80 -11.81 20.58
CA GLN A 352 9.19 -12.27 20.68
C GLN A 352 9.56 -13.13 19.48
N GLY A 353 8.70 -14.03 19.05
CA GLY A 353 8.92 -14.85 17.85
C GLY A 353 9.08 -14.01 16.57
N ILE A 354 8.19 -13.04 16.35
CA ILE A 354 8.27 -12.13 15.19
C ILE A 354 9.53 -11.27 15.26
N ASN A 355 9.86 -10.70 16.43
CA ASN A 355 11.07 -9.90 16.60
C ASN A 355 12.35 -10.72 16.37
N GLY A 356 12.37 -11.98 16.82
CA GLY A 356 13.47 -12.91 16.53
C GLY A 356 13.63 -13.18 15.04
N ALA A 357 12.52 -13.37 14.32
CA ALA A 357 12.54 -13.53 12.86
C ALA A 357 13.05 -12.28 12.13
N ILE A 358 12.66 -11.09 12.58
CA ILE A 358 13.14 -9.82 12.04
C ILE A 358 14.65 -9.67 12.28
N ALA A 359 15.12 -9.97 13.50
CA ALA A 359 16.54 -9.90 13.85
C ALA A 359 17.40 -10.86 13.02
N ALA A 360 16.92 -12.09 12.79
CA ALA A 360 17.59 -13.05 11.92
C ALA A 360 17.71 -12.56 10.47
N LYS A 361 16.66 -11.92 9.93
CA LYS A 361 16.69 -11.34 8.58
C LYS A 361 17.61 -10.12 8.50
N GLN A 362 17.67 -9.30 9.55
CA GLN A 362 18.63 -8.20 9.63
C GLN A 362 20.08 -8.71 9.59
N ALA A 363 20.39 -9.76 10.35
CA ALA A 363 21.69 -10.39 10.32
C ALA A 363 22.10 -10.91 8.93
N LEU A 364 21.11 -11.43 8.15
CA LEU A 364 21.34 -11.81 6.75
C LEU A 364 21.67 -10.60 5.86
N LEU A 365 21.01 -9.46 6.06
CA LEU A 365 21.32 -8.23 5.32
C LEU A 365 22.73 -7.75 5.61
N ASP A 366 23.15 -7.80 6.88
CA ASP A 366 24.47 -7.36 7.29
C ASP A 366 25.59 -8.24 6.74
N GLN A 367 25.30 -9.51 6.42
CA GLN A 367 26.26 -10.45 5.79
C GLN A 367 26.44 -10.21 4.27
N LEU A 368 25.51 -9.54 3.60
CA LEU A 368 25.61 -9.35 2.15
C LEU A 368 26.80 -8.46 1.74
N ALA A 369 27.07 -7.39 2.49
CA ALA A 369 28.15 -6.47 2.16
C ALA A 369 29.55 -7.15 2.20
N PRO A 370 29.93 -7.91 3.26
CA PRO A 370 31.18 -8.68 3.26
C PRO A 370 31.29 -9.69 2.12
N LEU A 371 30.19 -10.33 1.70
CA LEU A 371 30.20 -11.30 0.60
C LEU A 371 30.47 -10.64 -0.75
N VAL A 372 30.06 -9.39 -0.93
CA VAL A 372 30.38 -8.60 -2.12
C VAL A 372 31.86 -8.18 -2.08
N GLU A 373 32.34 -7.71 -0.93
CA GLU A 373 33.75 -7.30 -0.77
C GLU A 373 34.74 -8.44 -0.99
N THR A 374 34.37 -9.67 -0.60
CA THR A 374 35.19 -10.87 -0.84
C THR A 374 35.04 -11.44 -2.26
N GLY A 375 34.19 -10.88 -3.10
CA GLY A 375 33.95 -11.35 -4.46
C GLY A 375 33.16 -12.66 -4.57
N VAL A 376 32.58 -13.16 -3.45
CA VAL A 376 31.75 -14.37 -3.43
C VAL A 376 30.39 -14.08 -4.07
N LEU A 377 29.89 -12.85 -3.95
CA LEU A 377 28.63 -12.40 -4.52
C LEU A 377 28.86 -11.16 -5.37
N ASP A 378 28.25 -11.13 -6.56
CA ASP A 378 28.23 -9.91 -7.36
C ASP A 378 27.22 -8.88 -6.77
N GLN A 379 27.45 -7.60 -7.06
CA GLN A 379 26.66 -6.49 -6.51
C GLN A 379 25.18 -6.59 -6.89
N GLU A 380 24.85 -7.08 -8.08
CA GLU A 380 23.48 -7.14 -8.56
C GLU A 380 22.68 -8.24 -7.86
N THR A 381 23.29 -9.40 -7.68
CA THR A 381 22.69 -10.51 -6.89
C THR A 381 22.55 -10.11 -5.42
N ALA A 382 23.52 -9.38 -4.85
CA ALA A 382 23.42 -8.86 -3.49
C ALA A 382 22.26 -7.86 -3.34
N ASP A 383 22.08 -6.93 -4.30
CA ASP A 383 21.00 -5.97 -4.31
C ASP A 383 19.62 -6.67 -4.40
N LEU A 384 19.49 -7.69 -5.24
CA LEU A 384 18.26 -8.49 -5.38
C LEU A 384 17.93 -9.27 -4.09
N ARG A 385 18.92 -9.90 -3.46
CA ARG A 385 18.75 -10.59 -2.18
C ARG A 385 18.37 -9.63 -1.07
N ALA A 386 19.04 -8.47 -1.00
CA ALA A 386 18.73 -7.42 -0.03
C ALA A 386 17.28 -6.93 -0.21
N TYR A 387 16.84 -6.71 -1.44
CA TYR A 387 15.46 -6.34 -1.74
C TYR A 387 14.44 -7.37 -1.23
N LYS A 388 14.66 -8.66 -1.53
CA LYS A 388 13.79 -9.76 -1.07
C LYS A 388 13.71 -9.82 0.45
N VAL A 389 14.86 -9.82 1.14
CA VAL A 389 14.90 -9.87 2.60
C VAL A 389 14.22 -8.65 3.24
N ARG A 390 14.42 -7.44 2.70
CA ARG A 390 13.72 -6.23 3.17
C ARG A 390 12.21 -6.31 2.99
N SER A 391 11.73 -6.89 1.87
CA SER A 391 10.30 -7.10 1.65
C SER A 391 9.70 -8.08 2.66
N GLU A 392 10.39 -9.18 2.95
CA GLU A 392 9.96 -10.15 3.96
C GLU A 392 9.97 -9.56 5.38
N MET A 393 10.96 -8.75 5.72
CA MET A 393 10.98 -8.00 7.00
C MET A 393 9.79 -7.03 7.10
N ALA A 394 9.46 -6.32 6.00
CA ALA A 394 8.32 -5.43 5.97
C ALA A 394 7.01 -6.15 6.27
N GLU A 395 6.84 -7.37 5.80
CA GLU A 395 5.66 -8.20 6.08
C GLU A 395 5.59 -8.61 7.56
N LEU A 396 6.69 -9.09 8.13
CA LEU A 396 6.77 -9.44 9.57
C LEU A 396 6.47 -8.24 10.47
N GLU A 397 7.00 -7.08 10.16
CA GLU A 397 6.72 -5.87 10.93
C GLU A 397 5.27 -5.37 10.72
N ASN A 398 4.64 -5.62 9.56
CA ASN A 398 3.22 -5.38 9.37
C ASN A 398 2.39 -6.29 10.28
N GLN A 399 2.75 -7.55 10.39
CA GLN A 399 2.13 -8.48 11.32
C GLN A 399 2.28 -7.99 12.77
N LEU A 400 3.48 -7.58 13.17
CA LEU A 400 3.74 -7.02 14.50
C LEU A 400 2.88 -5.77 14.80
N ALA A 401 2.75 -4.87 13.84
CA ALA A 401 1.94 -3.65 13.98
C ALA A 401 0.43 -3.92 14.07
N GLN A 402 -0.04 -5.05 13.56
CA GLN A 402 -1.44 -5.46 13.66
C GLN A 402 -1.79 -6.08 15.01
N LEU A 403 -0.80 -6.55 15.76
CA LEU A 403 -1.03 -7.12 17.07
C LEU A 403 -1.54 -6.07 18.07
N PRO A 404 -2.47 -6.42 18.96
CA PRO A 404 -2.93 -5.51 19.99
C PRO A 404 -1.77 -5.07 20.92
N PRO A 405 -1.86 -3.89 21.53
CA PRO A 405 -0.88 -3.46 22.51
C PRO A 405 -0.78 -4.47 23.66
N VAL A 406 0.42 -4.65 24.21
CA VAL A 406 0.75 -5.75 25.15
C VAL A 406 -0.05 -5.73 26.44
N ASP A 407 -0.69 -4.61 26.79
CA ASP A 407 -1.20 -4.38 28.14
C ASP A 407 -2.68 -3.96 28.19
N LEU A 408 -3.55 -4.77 27.57
CA LEU A 408 -5.00 -4.58 27.73
C LEU A 408 -5.41 -4.70 29.21
N LYS A 409 -4.72 -5.55 30.03
CA LYS A 409 -5.05 -5.74 31.45
C LYS A 409 -4.69 -4.51 32.28
N ALA A 410 -3.47 -3.95 32.11
CA ALA A 410 -3.07 -2.75 32.83
C ALA A 410 -3.88 -1.53 32.41
N THR A 411 -4.14 -1.37 31.11
CA THR A 411 -5.01 -0.31 30.61
C THR A 411 -6.42 -0.44 31.17
N ALA A 412 -6.97 -1.67 31.23
CA ALA A 412 -8.29 -1.91 31.80
C ALA A 412 -8.38 -1.56 33.27
N GLN A 413 -7.36 -1.87 34.08
CA GLN A 413 -7.33 -1.49 35.50
C GLN A 413 -7.42 0.03 35.71
N THR A 414 -6.68 0.80 34.89
CA THR A 414 -6.73 2.26 34.95
C THR A 414 -8.09 2.82 34.53
N VAL A 415 -8.64 2.27 33.43
CA VAL A 415 -9.93 2.70 32.87
C VAL A 415 -11.13 2.26 33.69
N SER A 416 -10.96 1.29 34.62
CA SER A 416 -12.03 0.86 35.56
C SER A 416 -12.26 1.82 36.70
N LEU A 417 -11.48 2.88 36.84
CA LEU A 417 -11.67 3.90 37.85
C LEU A 417 -12.64 4.99 37.35
N PRO A 418 -13.77 5.25 38.06
CA PRO A 418 -14.71 6.31 37.66
C PRO A 418 -14.08 7.68 37.50
N GLN A 419 -13.10 8.01 38.36
CA GLN A 419 -12.39 9.30 38.35
C GLN A 419 -11.65 9.50 36.98
N PHE A 420 -11.07 8.46 36.43
CA PHE A 420 -10.46 8.52 35.09
C PHE A 420 -11.42 9.11 34.05
N TRP A 421 -12.67 8.63 34.02
CA TRP A 421 -13.65 9.08 33.04
C TRP A 421 -14.15 10.50 33.31
N LEU A 422 -14.24 10.92 34.60
CA LEU A 422 -14.68 12.25 34.97
C LEU A 422 -13.65 13.33 34.60
N ASP A 423 -12.38 13.02 34.70
CA ASP A 423 -11.28 13.94 34.40
C ASP A 423 -11.08 14.16 32.90
N LEU A 424 -11.61 13.27 32.05
CA LEU A 424 -11.48 13.35 30.60
C LEU A 424 -12.48 14.35 29.99
N SER A 425 -12.01 15.07 28.95
CA SER A 425 -12.90 15.82 28.07
C SER A 425 -13.80 14.89 27.23
N GLU A 426 -14.88 15.42 26.67
CA GLU A 426 -15.80 14.68 25.79
C GLU A 426 -15.08 14.01 24.60
N THR A 427 -14.03 14.64 24.07
CA THR A 427 -13.25 14.11 22.96
C THR A 427 -12.34 12.97 23.37
N GLU A 428 -11.72 13.07 24.55
CA GLU A 428 -10.89 12.02 25.13
C GLU A 428 -11.74 10.82 25.56
N ARG A 429 -12.85 11.08 26.28
CA ARG A 429 -13.84 10.04 26.62
C ARG A 429 -14.30 9.27 25.39
N ARG A 430 -14.60 9.99 24.30
CA ARG A 430 -14.98 9.38 23.03
C ARG A 430 -13.89 8.47 22.48
N PHE A 431 -12.62 8.84 22.60
CA PHE A 431 -11.50 8.03 22.18
C PHE A 431 -11.49 6.69 22.92
N TYR A 432 -11.54 6.73 24.26
CA TYR A 432 -11.50 5.52 25.07
C TYR A 432 -12.77 4.66 24.95
N PHE A 433 -13.96 5.24 24.93
CA PHE A 433 -15.18 4.47 24.71
C PHE A 433 -15.10 3.65 23.42
N ARG A 434 -14.56 4.21 22.36
CA ARG A 434 -14.42 3.53 21.09
C ARG A 434 -13.26 2.54 21.03
N GLU A 435 -12.33 2.57 21.98
CA GLU A 435 -11.28 1.57 22.11
C GLU A 435 -11.86 0.26 22.67
N PHE A 436 -12.79 0.37 23.62
CA PHE A 436 -13.34 -0.79 24.32
C PHE A 436 -14.72 -1.20 23.83
N LEU A 437 -15.59 -0.25 23.49
CA LEU A 437 -16.99 -0.49 23.17
C LEU A 437 -17.23 -0.57 21.65
N ARG A 438 -17.83 -1.66 21.23
CA ARG A 438 -18.37 -1.85 19.89
C ARG A 438 -19.71 -1.12 19.75
N GLN A 439 -20.58 -1.24 20.77
CA GLN A 439 -21.95 -0.75 20.78
C GLN A 439 -22.47 -0.64 22.20
N ILE A 440 -23.42 0.26 22.44
CA ILE A 440 -24.18 0.42 23.66
C ILE A 440 -25.65 0.22 23.30
N ASP A 441 -26.25 -0.85 23.80
CA ASP A 441 -27.68 -1.11 23.61
C ASP A 441 -28.47 -0.49 24.76
N LEU A 442 -29.37 0.42 24.41
CA LEU A 442 -30.29 1.05 25.34
C LEU A 442 -31.58 0.24 25.38
N ILE A 443 -31.78 -0.48 26.48
CA ILE A 443 -32.93 -1.35 26.75
C ILE A 443 -33.98 -0.53 27.52
N ARG A 444 -35.15 -0.39 26.92
CA ARG A 444 -36.27 0.31 27.60
C ARG A 444 -37.05 -0.65 28.49
N GLN A 445 -37.46 -0.15 29.61
CA GLN A 445 -38.33 -0.84 30.57
C GLN A 445 -39.59 0.02 30.82
N ASP A 446 -40.64 -0.55 31.39
CA ASP A 446 -41.91 0.14 31.61
C ASP A 446 -41.76 1.43 32.42
N THR A 447 -40.85 1.45 33.40
CA THR A 447 -40.60 2.58 34.29
C THR A 447 -39.26 3.27 34.10
N GLY A 448 -38.45 2.83 33.09
CA GLY A 448 -37.12 3.37 32.92
C GLY A 448 -36.37 2.85 31.71
N TRP A 449 -35.08 2.76 31.83
CA TRP A 449 -34.19 2.20 30.81
C TRP A 449 -32.92 1.64 31.50
N ASP A 450 -32.28 0.69 30.83
CA ASP A 450 -30.99 0.11 31.24
C ASP A 450 -30.03 0.07 30.05
N LEU A 451 -28.74 -0.19 30.30
CA LEU A 451 -27.70 -0.26 29.28
C LEU A 451 -27.05 -1.62 29.29
N LYS A 452 -26.83 -2.15 28.07
CA LYS A 452 -25.97 -3.30 27.83
C LYS A 452 -24.76 -2.86 27.01
N LEU A 453 -23.56 -3.04 27.55
CA LEU A 453 -22.32 -2.73 26.86
C LEU A 453 -21.87 -3.93 26.03
N ILE A 454 -21.54 -3.70 24.76
CA ILE A 454 -20.97 -4.72 23.87
C ILE A 454 -19.52 -4.34 23.62
N PHE A 455 -18.60 -5.12 24.15
CA PHE A 455 -17.18 -4.89 23.98
C PHE A 455 -16.67 -5.50 22.68
N PHE A 456 -15.52 -5.00 22.16
CA PHE A 456 -14.90 -5.54 20.94
C PHE A 456 -14.35 -6.96 21.10
N PHE A 457 -14.05 -7.35 22.31
CA PHE A 457 -13.46 -8.65 22.67
C PHE A 457 -14.48 -9.63 23.27
N SER A 458 -15.75 -9.23 23.44
CA SER A 458 -16.83 -10.15 23.78
C SER A 458 -17.16 -11.03 22.56
N PRO A 459 -17.41 -12.33 22.74
CA PRO A 459 -17.90 -13.16 21.66
C PRO A 459 -19.20 -12.58 21.09
N PRO A 460 -19.46 -12.80 19.79
CA PRO A 460 -20.63 -12.24 19.09
C PRO A 460 -21.97 -12.72 19.68
#